data_1cf5ee021cfea5820dd13fdbe091a97f
#
_entry.id   1cf5ee021cfea5820dd13fdbe091a97f
#
_cell.length_a   1.000
_cell.length_b   1.000
_cell.length_c   1.000
_cell.angle_alpha   90.00
_cell.angle_beta   90.00
_cell.angle_gamma   90.00
#
_symmetry.space_group_name_H-M   'P 1'
#
loop_
_entity.id
_entity.type
_entity.pdbx_description
1 polymer ?
#
loop_
_entity_poly.entity_id
_entity_poly.type
_entity_poly.pdbx_seq_one_letter_code
_entity_poly.pdbx_strand_id
1 'polypeptide(L)'
;MNVHESEKIASILEEMGYKPTPNREDADVIVFNTCAIREGAEDRMFGNVGALKRQKRQNPNLVIAVCGCASQKSSTAEYIKKTFPFVDVILGTFNLHKIGEYIDQARKKRVLELWNEGEIDEEKSYLRTSGDNAWVNIMYGCNNFCTYCIVPYVRGREKSRQKENILNEIRQIVKDGKYKKITLLGQNVNSYGKDLSPSITFTQLLREITAIEGDFKVGFMTSHPKDITDELIEEIAHNDKMLKEIHLPAQSGNNGILKAMNRSYTREKYLDIIKKIKTLIPNVVLTSDFIVGFPTETEEEFLDTMDLVEKVRFSSIFAFIYSPREGTVAAKMDGQIDDKTKHDRVNRLLNLEKKIQKEDKNER
;
A
#
# COMPACT_ATOMS: atom_id res chain seq x y z
N MET A 1 1.68 3.89 2.66
CA MET A 1 2.82 3.15 3.24
C MET A 1 4.17 3.59 2.70
N ASN A 2 4.53 3.47 1.42
CA ASN A 2 5.88 3.89 0.97
C ASN A 2 6.20 5.35 1.27
N VAL A 3 5.24 6.28 1.14
CA VAL A 3 5.44 7.68 1.53
C VAL A 3 5.80 7.78 3.02
N HIS A 4 5.00 7.15 3.88
CA HIS A 4 5.25 7.13 5.32
C HIS A 4 6.59 6.45 5.68
N GLU A 5 6.98 5.37 4.99
CA GLU A 5 8.30 4.77 5.19
C GLU A 5 9.43 5.69 4.72
N SER A 6 9.20 6.47 3.65
CA SER A 6 10.17 7.50 3.23
C SER A 6 10.29 8.64 4.24
N GLU A 7 9.20 9.03 4.90
CA GLU A 7 9.22 10.00 6.01
C GLU A 7 10.01 9.46 7.22
N LYS A 8 9.86 8.17 7.54
CA LYS A 8 10.67 7.49 8.58
C LYS A 8 12.16 7.54 8.23
N ILE A 9 12.51 7.18 7.01
CA ILE A 9 13.90 7.23 6.52
C ILE A 9 14.46 8.64 6.64
N ALA A 10 13.71 9.65 6.19
CA ALA A 10 14.12 11.04 6.28
C ALA A 10 14.37 11.47 7.73
N SER A 11 13.48 11.12 8.66
CA SER A 11 13.66 11.40 10.09
C SER A 11 14.93 10.76 10.66
N ILE A 12 15.20 9.50 10.33
CA ILE A 12 16.41 8.81 10.79
C ILE A 12 17.66 9.53 10.27
N LEU A 13 17.65 9.96 9.00
CA LEU A 13 18.78 10.70 8.41
C LEU A 13 18.96 12.08 9.03
N GLU A 14 17.87 12.78 9.35
CA GLU A 14 17.93 14.08 10.03
C GLU A 14 18.47 13.95 11.47
N GLU A 15 18.09 12.91 12.21
CA GLU A 15 18.67 12.59 13.53
C GLU A 15 20.19 12.35 13.46
N MET A 16 20.68 11.83 12.33
CA MET A 16 22.11 11.66 12.05
C MET A 16 22.81 12.96 11.61
N GLY A 17 22.06 14.05 11.47
CA GLY A 17 22.59 15.36 11.09
C GLY A 17 22.57 15.65 9.57
N TYR A 18 22.00 14.77 8.75
CA TYR A 18 21.80 15.04 7.33
C TYR A 18 20.66 16.06 7.14
N LYS A 19 20.74 16.81 6.03
CA LYS A 19 19.69 17.75 5.63
C LYS A 19 19.14 17.37 4.26
N PRO A 20 17.83 17.46 4.04
CA PRO A 20 17.25 17.19 2.73
C PRO A 20 17.76 18.22 1.70
N THR A 21 18.10 17.75 0.51
CA THR A 21 18.48 18.60 -0.63
C THR A 21 17.58 18.32 -1.84
N PRO A 22 17.13 19.35 -2.57
CA PRO A 22 16.38 19.17 -3.81
C PRO A 22 17.29 18.73 -4.96
N ASN A 23 18.59 18.97 -4.88
CA ASN A 23 19.55 18.68 -5.92
C ASN A 23 20.23 17.34 -5.67
N ARG A 24 19.94 16.37 -6.50
CA ARG A 24 20.57 15.04 -6.40
C ARG A 24 22.10 15.10 -6.48
N GLU A 25 22.65 16.04 -7.22
CA GLU A 25 24.09 16.18 -7.43
C GLU A 25 24.85 16.61 -6.16
N ASP A 26 24.16 17.32 -5.26
CA ASP A 26 24.73 17.82 -3.99
C ASP A 26 24.55 16.83 -2.84
N ALA A 27 23.95 15.67 -3.10
CA ALA A 27 23.62 14.70 -2.06
C ALA A 27 24.84 13.89 -1.62
N ASP A 28 25.00 13.70 -0.30
CA ASP A 28 25.94 12.74 0.31
C ASP A 28 25.32 11.34 0.48
N VAL A 29 23.99 11.29 0.56
CA VAL A 29 23.22 10.03 0.68
C VAL A 29 22.02 10.11 -0.26
N ILE A 30 21.83 9.05 -1.06
CA ILE A 30 20.64 8.88 -1.91
C ILE A 30 19.97 7.56 -1.55
N VAL A 31 18.68 7.61 -1.18
CA VAL A 31 17.91 6.43 -0.81
C VAL A 31 16.77 6.21 -1.78
N PHE A 32 16.68 5.01 -2.35
CA PHE A 32 15.55 4.52 -3.13
C PHE A 32 14.69 3.61 -2.28
N ASN A 33 13.51 4.09 -1.87
CA ASN A 33 12.49 3.27 -1.24
C ASN A 33 11.53 2.73 -2.31
N THR A 34 11.56 1.43 -2.56
CA THR A 34 10.99 0.83 -3.75
C THR A 34 9.76 -0.02 -3.48
N CYS A 35 8.85 -0.10 -4.47
CA CYS A 35 7.62 -0.87 -4.41
C CYS A 35 7.73 -2.12 -5.29
N ALA A 36 7.28 -3.28 -4.79
CA ALA A 36 7.17 -4.53 -5.56
C ALA A 36 5.78 -4.77 -6.17
N ILE A 37 4.79 -3.92 -5.82
CA ILE A 37 3.39 -4.14 -6.20
C ILE A 37 3.11 -3.50 -7.57
N ARG A 38 3.64 -2.31 -7.82
CA ARG A 38 3.38 -1.55 -9.05
C ARG A 38 4.26 -2.02 -10.19
N GLU A 39 3.63 -2.28 -11.34
CA GLU A 39 4.35 -2.60 -12.56
C GLU A 39 5.30 -1.46 -12.97
N GLY A 40 6.46 -1.82 -13.50
CA GLY A 40 7.49 -0.87 -13.91
C GLY A 40 8.13 -0.05 -12.79
N ALA A 41 7.78 -0.28 -11.51
CA ALA A 41 8.43 0.41 -10.40
C ALA A 41 9.88 -0.07 -10.22
N GLU A 42 10.12 -1.36 -10.42
CA GLU A 42 11.46 -1.94 -10.37
C GLU A 42 12.33 -1.43 -11.53
N ASP A 43 11.80 -1.41 -12.75
CA ASP A 43 12.52 -0.91 -13.93
C ASP A 43 12.89 0.56 -13.81
N ARG A 44 11.95 1.38 -13.33
CA ARG A 44 12.22 2.81 -13.04
C ARG A 44 13.30 2.96 -11.98
N MET A 45 13.27 2.15 -10.95
CA MET A 45 14.31 2.15 -9.91
C MET A 45 15.67 1.76 -10.51
N PHE A 46 15.75 0.67 -11.31
CA PHE A 46 16.98 0.25 -11.96
C PHE A 46 17.53 1.33 -12.88
N GLY A 47 16.69 1.99 -13.68
CA GLY A 47 17.08 3.11 -14.53
C GLY A 47 17.65 4.29 -13.71
N ASN A 48 16.96 4.67 -12.63
CA ASN A 48 17.40 5.76 -11.76
C ASN A 48 18.71 5.43 -11.02
N VAL A 49 18.85 4.21 -10.51
CA VAL A 49 20.08 3.75 -9.87
C VAL A 49 21.23 3.72 -10.89
N GLY A 50 20.99 3.18 -12.10
CA GLY A 50 21.97 3.15 -13.16
C GLY A 50 22.51 4.53 -13.54
N ALA A 51 21.66 5.54 -13.56
CA ALA A 51 22.03 6.93 -13.84
C ALA A 51 23.02 7.53 -12.82
N LEU A 52 23.09 6.97 -11.59
CA LEU A 52 24.01 7.43 -10.55
C LEU A 52 25.46 6.97 -10.74
N LYS A 53 25.73 6.06 -11.66
CA LYS A 53 27.08 5.50 -11.87
C LYS A 53 28.14 6.58 -12.10
N ARG A 54 27.84 7.62 -12.88
CA ARG A 54 28.73 8.74 -13.13
C ARG A 54 28.96 9.57 -11.86
N GLN A 55 27.89 9.93 -11.16
CA GLN A 55 27.96 10.72 -9.93
C GLN A 55 28.77 10.00 -8.84
N LYS A 56 28.54 8.68 -8.65
CA LYS A 56 29.32 7.87 -7.70
C LYS A 56 30.80 7.80 -8.04
N ARG A 57 31.17 7.79 -9.33
CA ARG A 57 32.59 7.85 -9.76
C ARG A 57 33.23 9.21 -9.45
N GLN A 58 32.46 10.30 -9.57
CA GLN A 58 32.92 11.66 -9.29
C GLN A 58 32.99 11.95 -7.78
N ASN A 59 32.04 11.41 -7.02
CA ASN A 59 32.02 11.47 -5.56
C ASN A 59 32.00 10.04 -4.96
N PRO A 60 33.15 9.43 -4.68
CA PRO A 60 33.24 8.10 -4.07
C PRO A 60 32.59 8.01 -2.67
N ASN A 61 32.48 9.16 -1.98
CA ASN A 61 31.87 9.23 -0.63
C ASN A 61 30.34 9.25 -0.65
N LEU A 62 29.70 9.46 -1.82
CA LEU A 62 28.26 9.35 -1.98
C LEU A 62 27.80 7.94 -1.56
N VAL A 63 26.87 7.85 -0.60
CA VAL A 63 26.25 6.57 -0.23
C VAL A 63 24.94 6.40 -1.01
N ILE A 64 24.81 5.28 -1.71
CA ILE A 64 23.60 4.92 -2.46
C ILE A 64 22.96 3.71 -1.77
N ALA A 65 21.74 3.90 -1.26
CA ALA A 65 20.96 2.87 -0.60
C ALA A 65 19.71 2.51 -1.40
N VAL A 66 19.40 1.22 -1.48
CA VAL A 66 18.15 0.69 -2.06
C VAL A 66 17.44 -0.12 -0.99
N CYS A 67 16.17 0.19 -0.72
CA CYS A 67 15.36 -0.47 0.30
C CYS A 67 13.90 -0.64 -0.13
N GLY A 68 13.10 -1.30 0.69
CA GLY A 68 11.66 -1.47 0.51
C GLY A 68 11.26 -2.83 -0.05
N CYS A 69 10.01 -2.93 -0.55
CA CYS A 69 9.43 -4.21 -0.97
C CYS A 69 10.15 -4.88 -2.13
N ALA A 70 10.67 -4.10 -3.10
CA ALA A 70 11.34 -4.69 -4.26
C ALA A 70 12.67 -5.34 -3.85
N SER A 71 13.48 -4.65 -3.05
CA SER A 71 14.76 -5.19 -2.57
C SER A 71 14.60 -6.31 -1.53
N GLN A 72 13.42 -6.48 -0.92
CA GLN A 72 13.14 -7.62 -0.05
C GLN A 72 13.12 -8.96 -0.81
N LYS A 73 12.86 -8.95 -2.11
CA LYS A 73 12.98 -10.16 -2.94
C LYS A 73 14.47 -10.49 -3.15
N SER A 74 14.86 -11.70 -2.79
CA SER A 74 16.28 -12.14 -2.94
C SER A 74 16.78 -12.04 -4.38
N SER A 75 15.92 -12.35 -5.37
CA SER A 75 16.26 -12.22 -6.81
C SER A 75 16.57 -10.78 -7.20
N THR A 76 15.75 -9.83 -6.77
CA THR A 76 15.95 -8.39 -7.01
C THR A 76 17.19 -7.87 -6.29
N ALA A 77 17.41 -8.26 -5.03
CA ALA A 77 18.60 -7.86 -4.27
C ALA A 77 19.91 -8.37 -4.92
N GLU A 78 19.92 -9.64 -5.34
CA GLU A 78 21.07 -10.21 -6.05
C GLU A 78 21.29 -9.57 -7.44
N TYR A 79 20.22 -9.23 -8.15
CA TYR A 79 20.32 -8.47 -9.40
C TYR A 79 20.96 -7.10 -9.18
N ILE A 80 20.50 -6.34 -8.16
CA ILE A 80 21.08 -5.04 -7.79
C ILE A 80 22.56 -5.20 -7.43
N LYS A 81 22.89 -6.21 -6.63
CA LYS A 81 24.24 -6.50 -6.19
C LYS A 81 25.20 -6.76 -7.36
N LYS A 82 24.76 -7.50 -8.37
CA LYS A 82 25.57 -7.85 -9.55
C LYS A 82 25.63 -6.71 -10.56
N THR A 83 24.50 -6.09 -10.86
CA THR A 83 24.38 -5.10 -11.94
C THR A 83 24.89 -3.73 -11.53
N PHE A 84 24.70 -3.36 -10.25
CA PHE A 84 25.06 -2.07 -9.70
C PHE A 84 26.05 -2.20 -8.53
N PRO A 85 27.30 -2.62 -8.81
CA PRO A 85 28.30 -2.85 -7.76
C PRO A 85 28.66 -1.58 -6.95
N PHE A 86 28.25 -0.41 -7.43
CA PHE A 86 28.44 0.88 -6.78
C PHE A 86 27.28 1.25 -5.83
N VAL A 87 26.23 0.46 -5.70
CA VAL A 87 25.22 0.59 -4.63
C VAL A 87 25.82 0.10 -3.33
N ASP A 88 25.80 0.91 -2.30
CA ASP A 88 26.50 0.67 -1.03
C ASP A 88 25.65 -0.12 -0.04
N VAL A 89 24.32 0.14 -0.03
CA VAL A 89 23.38 -0.48 0.94
C VAL A 89 22.20 -1.09 0.20
N ILE A 90 21.88 -2.34 0.49
CA ILE A 90 20.68 -3.03 0.02
C ILE A 90 19.96 -3.59 1.24
N LEU A 91 18.74 -3.11 1.52
CA LEU A 91 17.92 -3.49 2.67
C LEU A 91 16.57 -4.02 2.23
N GLY A 92 16.00 -4.90 3.05
CA GLY A 92 14.61 -5.32 2.95
C GLY A 92 13.64 -4.37 3.65
N THR A 93 12.43 -4.86 3.89
CA THR A 93 11.36 -4.13 4.60
C THR A 93 11.45 -4.27 6.12
N PHE A 94 12.00 -5.39 6.62
CA PHE A 94 11.97 -5.73 8.04
C PHE A 94 13.05 -5.03 8.88
N ASN A 95 14.10 -4.55 8.24
CA ASN A 95 15.23 -3.91 8.90
C ASN A 95 15.44 -2.45 8.48
N LEU A 96 14.39 -1.83 7.94
CA LEU A 96 14.43 -0.44 7.47
C LEU A 96 14.76 0.56 8.59
N HIS A 97 14.33 0.30 9.81
CA HIS A 97 14.62 1.10 11.00
C HIS A 97 16.12 1.22 11.30
N LYS A 98 16.93 0.30 10.79
CA LYS A 98 18.40 0.30 10.94
C LYS A 98 19.14 0.99 9.79
N ILE A 99 18.44 1.65 8.88
CA ILE A 99 19.07 2.26 7.70
C ILE A 99 20.19 3.22 8.06
N GLY A 100 20.07 3.97 9.17
CA GLY A 100 21.11 4.86 9.64
C GLY A 100 22.41 4.11 9.98
N GLU A 101 22.33 3.04 10.76
CA GLU A 101 23.47 2.19 11.11
C GLU A 101 24.16 1.63 9.84
N TYR A 102 23.37 1.21 8.87
CA TYR A 102 23.88 0.62 7.63
C TYR A 102 24.51 1.66 6.70
N ILE A 103 24.02 2.90 6.69
CA ILE A 103 24.65 4.00 5.96
C ILE A 103 26.04 4.32 6.55
N ASP A 104 26.20 4.31 7.87
CA ASP A 104 27.50 4.49 8.52
C ASP A 104 28.45 3.33 8.24
N GLN A 105 27.94 2.09 8.29
CA GLN A 105 28.74 0.92 7.93
C GLN A 105 29.18 0.93 6.46
N ALA A 106 28.32 1.45 5.57
CA ALA A 106 28.58 1.52 4.13
C ALA A 106 29.76 2.39 3.76
N ARG A 107 30.17 3.34 4.63
CA ARG A 107 31.41 4.12 4.48
C ARG A 107 32.69 3.27 4.53
N LYS A 108 32.61 2.04 5.10
CA LYS A 108 33.72 1.11 5.25
C LYS A 108 33.59 -0.11 4.35
N LYS A 109 32.39 -0.64 4.21
CA LYS A 109 32.13 -1.84 3.41
C LYS A 109 30.67 -1.84 2.92
N ARG A 110 30.45 -2.39 1.75
CA ARG A 110 29.11 -2.60 1.18
C ARG A 110 28.24 -3.45 2.12
N VAL A 111 26.97 -3.09 2.28
CA VAL A 111 26.00 -3.76 3.16
C VAL A 111 24.90 -4.39 2.30
N LEU A 112 24.64 -5.66 2.50
CA LEU A 112 23.46 -6.35 1.95
C LEU A 112 22.83 -7.13 3.09
N GLU A 113 21.69 -6.63 3.58
CA GLU A 113 21.00 -7.19 4.74
C GLU A 113 19.52 -7.35 4.45
N LEU A 114 19.07 -8.58 4.30
CA LEU A 114 17.67 -8.95 4.13
C LEU A 114 17.23 -9.80 5.30
N TRP A 115 16.32 -9.26 6.11
CA TRP A 115 15.74 -10.02 7.21
C TRP A 115 14.44 -10.68 6.74
N ASN A 116 14.18 -11.90 7.20
CA ASN A 116 12.95 -12.63 6.90
C ASN A 116 11.83 -12.25 7.86
N GLU A 117 12.17 -11.72 9.03
CA GLU A 117 11.25 -11.25 10.05
C GLU A 117 11.82 -9.98 10.70
N GLY A 118 10.95 -9.16 11.25
CA GLY A 118 11.33 -7.95 11.96
C GLY A 118 10.30 -7.59 13.02
N GLU A 119 10.73 -6.84 14.01
CA GLU A 119 9.84 -6.19 14.97
C GLU A 119 9.30 -4.88 14.39
N ILE A 120 8.15 -4.46 14.87
CA ILE A 120 7.60 -3.14 14.55
C ILE A 120 8.35 -2.14 15.44
N ASP A 121 9.06 -1.19 14.81
CA ASP A 121 9.63 -0.06 15.54
C ASP A 121 8.49 0.91 15.89
N GLU A 122 8.05 0.88 17.14
CA GLU A 122 6.90 1.65 17.64
C GLU A 122 7.29 2.94 18.37
N GLU A 123 8.57 3.13 18.68
CA GLU A 123 8.96 4.12 19.68
C GLU A 123 9.30 5.52 19.13
N LYS A 124 9.29 5.72 17.80
CA LYS A 124 9.77 6.97 17.21
C LYS A 124 8.66 7.85 16.64
N SER A 125 8.68 9.11 17.02
CA SER A 125 7.99 10.18 16.30
C SER A 125 8.69 10.41 14.96
N TYR A 126 7.94 10.51 13.87
CA TYR A 126 8.50 10.71 12.53
C TYR A 126 8.15 12.08 11.99
N LEU A 127 9.10 12.67 11.28
CA LEU A 127 8.85 13.86 10.49
C LEU A 127 7.81 13.56 9.40
N ARG A 128 6.82 14.43 9.28
CA ARG A 128 5.78 14.30 8.26
C ARG A 128 5.90 15.44 7.27
N THR A 129 6.01 15.08 6.00
CA THR A 129 6.17 16.04 4.90
C THR A 129 4.92 16.20 4.04
N SER A 130 3.88 15.43 4.32
CA SER A 130 2.69 15.24 3.48
C SER A 130 1.61 16.30 3.71
N GLY A 131 1.90 17.57 3.46
CA GLY A 131 0.86 18.63 3.46
C GLY A 131 0.01 18.68 4.73
N ASP A 132 -1.33 18.60 4.60
CA ASP A 132 -2.33 18.62 5.67
C ASP A 132 -2.81 17.23 6.12
N ASN A 133 -2.29 16.15 5.50
CA ASN A 133 -2.65 14.77 5.80
C ASN A 133 -1.53 14.04 6.54
N ALA A 134 -1.80 13.52 7.72
CA ALA A 134 -0.88 12.66 8.45
C ALA A 134 -1.14 11.17 8.15
N TRP A 135 -0.10 10.48 7.73
CA TRP A 135 -0.14 9.04 7.49
C TRP A 135 0.26 8.29 8.76
N VAL A 136 -0.58 7.38 9.25
CA VAL A 136 -0.32 6.57 10.45
C VAL A 136 -0.45 5.10 10.11
N ASN A 137 0.65 4.36 10.15
CA ASN A 137 0.60 2.91 10.05
C ASN A 137 0.00 2.33 11.32
N ILE A 138 -0.99 1.45 11.19
CA ILE A 138 -1.59 0.73 12.33
C ILE A 138 -1.21 -0.74 12.34
N MET A 139 -0.80 -1.29 11.20
CA MET A 139 -0.39 -2.68 11.05
C MET A 139 0.50 -2.90 9.84
N TYR A 140 1.21 -4.01 9.82
CA TYR A 140 2.07 -4.48 8.74
C TYR A 140 1.70 -5.90 8.34
N GLY A 141 2.07 -6.28 7.10
CA GLY A 141 1.85 -7.63 6.58
C GLY A 141 0.40 -7.95 6.26
N CYS A 142 0.14 -9.15 5.73
CA CYS A 142 -1.20 -9.60 5.35
C CYS A 142 -1.31 -11.13 5.37
N ASN A 143 -2.40 -11.64 5.95
CA ASN A 143 -2.70 -13.07 6.04
C ASN A 143 -3.67 -13.57 4.96
N ASN A 144 -4.06 -12.73 3.99
CA ASN A 144 -5.04 -13.12 2.97
C ASN A 144 -4.46 -14.07 1.90
N PHE A 145 -3.16 -14.00 1.62
CA PHE A 145 -2.51 -14.86 0.62
C PHE A 145 -3.26 -14.93 -0.72
N CYS A 146 -3.79 -13.79 -1.19
CA CYS A 146 -4.34 -13.72 -2.54
C CYS A 146 -3.30 -14.22 -3.54
N THR A 147 -3.70 -15.08 -4.48
CA THR A 147 -2.76 -15.83 -5.33
C THR A 147 -1.84 -14.96 -6.19
N TYR A 148 -2.26 -13.74 -6.49
CA TYR A 148 -1.48 -12.75 -7.27
C TYR A 148 -0.57 -11.87 -6.41
N CYS A 149 -0.72 -11.91 -5.07
CA CYS A 149 -0.18 -10.86 -4.21
C CYS A 149 1.18 -11.24 -3.62
N ILE A 150 2.17 -10.37 -3.83
CA ILE A 150 3.52 -10.54 -3.27
C ILE A 150 3.65 -10.08 -1.81
N VAL A 151 2.66 -9.34 -1.28
CA VAL A 151 2.74 -8.71 0.05
C VAL A 151 3.10 -9.66 1.17
N PRO A 152 2.46 -10.85 1.34
CA PRO A 152 2.82 -11.77 2.42
C PRO A 152 4.30 -12.22 2.39
N TYR A 153 4.91 -12.22 1.21
CA TYR A 153 6.29 -12.68 1.01
C TYR A 153 7.33 -11.56 1.26
N VAL A 154 6.93 -10.29 1.11
CA VAL A 154 7.86 -9.15 1.26
C VAL A 154 7.55 -8.27 2.49
N ARG A 155 6.40 -8.47 3.15
CA ARG A 155 6.00 -7.75 4.38
C ARG A 155 5.58 -8.67 5.51
N GLY A 156 5.59 -9.99 5.28
CA GLY A 156 5.28 -11.00 6.28
C GLY A 156 3.79 -11.13 6.62
N ARG A 157 3.57 -11.82 7.72
CA ARG A 157 2.24 -12.01 8.33
C ARG A 157 1.74 -10.71 8.95
N GLU A 158 0.42 -10.64 9.18
CA GLU A 158 -0.19 -9.52 9.89
C GLU A 158 0.46 -9.33 11.27
N LYS A 159 0.87 -8.10 11.53
CA LYS A 159 1.34 -7.61 12.82
C LYS A 159 0.70 -6.26 13.08
N SER A 160 -0.17 -6.19 14.09
CA SER A 160 -0.81 -4.96 14.54
C SER A 160 0.13 -4.20 15.48
N ARG A 161 0.14 -2.89 15.37
CA ARG A 161 0.79 -2.03 16.35
C ARG A 161 -0.03 -2.00 17.64
N GLN A 162 0.63 -1.77 18.76
CA GLN A 162 -0.05 -1.59 20.04
C GLN A 162 -0.96 -0.36 20.00
N LYS A 163 -2.20 -0.53 20.46
CA LYS A 163 -3.23 0.50 20.45
C LYS A 163 -2.74 1.81 21.08
N GLU A 164 -2.11 1.70 22.24
CA GLU A 164 -1.64 2.87 22.99
C GLU A 164 -0.60 3.68 22.22
N ASN A 165 0.28 3.02 21.46
CA ASN A 165 1.29 3.69 20.64
C ASN A 165 0.65 4.44 19.48
N ILE A 166 -0.38 3.86 18.84
CA ILE A 166 -1.15 4.52 17.80
C ILE A 166 -1.88 5.76 18.36
N LEU A 167 -2.55 5.61 19.51
CA LEU A 167 -3.28 6.72 20.13
C LEU A 167 -2.34 7.85 20.57
N ASN A 168 -1.17 7.51 21.13
CA ASN A 168 -0.18 8.50 21.53
C ASN A 168 0.39 9.25 20.31
N GLU A 169 0.68 8.55 19.22
CA GLU A 169 1.10 9.18 17.96
C GLU A 169 0.04 10.14 17.43
N ILE A 170 -1.23 9.72 17.42
CA ILE A 170 -2.34 10.57 16.95
C ILE A 170 -2.55 11.78 17.87
N ARG A 171 -2.45 11.62 19.20
CA ARG A 171 -2.52 12.76 20.14
C ARG A 171 -1.43 13.81 19.85
N GLN A 172 -0.19 13.38 19.53
CA GLN A 172 0.86 14.30 19.15
C GLN A 172 0.54 15.03 17.83
N ILE A 173 0.08 14.28 16.80
CA ILE A 173 -0.34 14.86 15.52
C ILE A 173 -1.43 15.94 15.73
N VAL A 174 -2.42 15.64 16.55
CA VAL A 174 -3.53 16.56 16.82
C VAL A 174 -3.07 17.78 17.63
N LYS A 175 -2.17 17.57 18.60
CA LYS A 175 -1.58 18.65 19.40
C LYS A 175 -0.77 19.63 18.55
N ASP A 176 -0.06 19.13 17.53
CA ASP A 176 0.70 19.98 16.59
C ASP A 176 -0.21 20.90 15.75
N GLY A 177 -1.50 20.59 15.64
CA GLY A 177 -2.51 21.41 14.98
C GLY A 177 -2.35 21.62 13.47
N LYS A 178 -1.31 21.05 12.89
CA LYS A 178 -0.95 21.20 11.47
C LYS A 178 -1.82 20.33 10.54
N TYR A 179 -2.24 19.15 11.01
CA TYR A 179 -2.86 18.13 10.18
C TYR A 179 -4.38 18.08 10.43
N LYS A 180 -5.15 18.27 9.35
CA LYS A 180 -6.62 18.21 9.39
C LYS A 180 -7.18 16.85 8.98
N LYS A 181 -6.35 16.02 8.36
CA LYS A 181 -6.70 14.65 7.95
C LYS A 181 -5.68 13.68 8.53
N ILE A 182 -6.16 12.58 9.11
CA ILE A 182 -5.34 11.45 9.55
C ILE A 182 -5.79 10.23 8.75
N THR A 183 -4.86 9.62 8.03
CA THR A 183 -5.15 8.42 7.24
C THR A 183 -4.43 7.21 7.82
N LEU A 184 -5.22 6.25 8.29
CA LEU A 184 -4.72 4.99 8.83
C LEU A 184 -4.28 4.06 7.69
N LEU A 185 -3.10 3.48 7.83
CA LEU A 185 -2.47 2.64 6.82
C LEU A 185 -2.21 1.23 7.33
N GLY A 186 -2.36 0.26 6.43
CA GLY A 186 -2.02 -1.14 6.62
C GLY A 186 -2.08 -1.87 5.27
N GLN A 187 -1.95 -3.17 5.25
CA GLN A 187 -2.23 -3.99 4.07
C GLN A 187 -3.67 -4.52 4.03
N ASN A 188 -4.31 -4.58 5.21
CA ASN A 188 -5.72 -4.86 5.41
C ASN A 188 -6.14 -4.30 6.77
N VAL A 189 -6.46 -3.01 6.83
CA VAL A 189 -6.74 -2.32 8.12
C VAL A 189 -7.92 -2.92 8.88
N ASN A 190 -8.86 -3.55 8.19
CA ASN A 190 -10.04 -4.16 8.81
C ASN A 190 -9.70 -5.39 9.67
N SER A 191 -8.52 -5.99 9.48
CA SER A 191 -8.05 -7.11 10.31
C SER A 191 -7.25 -6.68 11.54
N TYR A 192 -7.04 -5.36 11.73
CA TYR A 192 -6.29 -4.82 12.86
C TYR A 192 -6.76 -5.41 14.20
N GLY A 193 -5.79 -5.74 15.03
CA GLY A 193 -5.95 -6.15 16.41
C GLY A 193 -6.32 -7.62 16.64
N LYS A 194 -6.53 -8.40 15.57
CA LYS A 194 -6.82 -9.85 15.70
C LYS A 194 -5.66 -10.63 16.33
N ASP A 195 -4.43 -10.14 16.17
CA ASP A 195 -3.18 -10.71 16.68
C ASP A 195 -2.74 -10.12 18.02
N LEU A 196 -3.46 -9.14 18.55
CA LEU A 196 -3.18 -8.53 19.85
C LEU A 196 -3.80 -9.34 21.01
N SER A 197 -3.23 -9.19 22.21
CA SER A 197 -3.76 -9.80 23.43
C SER A 197 -3.85 -8.72 24.53
N PRO A 198 -5.07 -8.36 24.99
CA PRO A 198 -6.36 -8.80 24.46
C PRO A 198 -6.60 -8.31 23.02
N SER A 199 -7.38 -9.08 22.23
CA SER A 199 -7.74 -8.69 20.88
C SER A 199 -8.66 -7.46 20.89
N ILE A 200 -8.52 -6.61 19.87
CA ILE A 200 -9.35 -5.41 19.67
C ILE A 200 -9.78 -5.36 18.21
N THR A 201 -10.99 -4.86 17.94
CA THR A 201 -11.45 -4.69 16.56
C THR A 201 -10.97 -3.34 15.98
N PHE A 202 -10.90 -3.27 14.66
CA PHE A 202 -10.60 -2.02 13.96
C PHE A 202 -11.63 -0.92 14.30
N THR A 203 -12.92 -1.28 14.42
CA THR A 203 -13.98 -0.34 14.81
C THR A 203 -13.76 0.22 16.21
N GLN A 204 -13.34 -0.61 17.17
CA GLN A 204 -13.00 -0.14 18.52
C GLN A 204 -11.82 0.84 18.50
N LEU A 205 -10.77 0.55 17.71
CA LEU A 205 -9.66 1.48 17.53
C LEU A 205 -10.12 2.82 16.93
N LEU A 206 -11.00 2.80 15.93
CA LEU A 206 -11.56 4.03 15.33
C LEU A 206 -12.33 4.87 16.35
N ARG A 207 -13.15 4.25 17.19
CA ARG A 207 -13.88 4.95 18.26
C ARG A 207 -12.95 5.66 19.25
N GLU A 208 -11.88 4.98 19.66
CA GLU A 208 -10.89 5.59 20.56
C GLU A 208 -10.12 6.72 19.88
N ILE A 209 -9.76 6.58 18.59
CA ILE A 209 -9.10 7.64 17.82
C ILE A 209 -10.02 8.86 17.69
N THR A 210 -11.27 8.65 17.32
CA THR A 210 -12.22 9.76 17.09
C THR A 210 -12.68 10.42 18.39
N ALA A 211 -12.55 9.75 19.54
CA ALA A 211 -12.76 10.34 20.86
C ALA A 211 -11.66 11.33 21.28
N ILE A 212 -10.49 11.33 20.63
CA ILE A 212 -9.45 12.33 20.89
C ILE A 212 -9.98 13.72 20.55
N GLU A 213 -9.88 14.67 21.49
CA GLU A 213 -10.31 16.05 21.28
C GLU A 213 -9.45 16.73 20.20
N GLY A 214 -10.07 17.54 19.34
CA GLY A 214 -9.40 18.29 18.28
C GLY A 214 -10.20 18.32 16.98
N ASP A 215 -9.81 19.25 16.10
CA ASP A 215 -10.41 19.45 14.76
C ASP A 215 -9.64 18.68 13.71
N PHE A 216 -10.02 17.43 13.51
CA PHE A 216 -9.46 16.55 12.49
C PHE A 216 -10.47 15.52 11.99
N LYS A 217 -10.22 14.97 10.80
CA LYS A 217 -10.98 13.87 10.22
C LYS A 217 -10.09 12.64 10.10
N VAL A 218 -10.72 11.47 10.21
CA VAL A 218 -10.03 10.16 10.11
C VAL A 218 -10.52 9.42 8.87
N GLY A 219 -9.58 8.95 8.08
CA GLY A 219 -9.82 8.02 6.98
C GLY A 219 -8.90 6.81 7.08
N PHE A 220 -9.10 5.85 6.21
CA PHE A 220 -8.23 4.67 6.13
C PHE A 220 -8.13 4.17 4.68
N MET A 221 -7.08 3.42 4.40
CA MET A 221 -6.86 2.81 3.09
C MET A 221 -6.64 1.30 3.24
N THR A 222 -6.89 0.58 2.16
CA THR A 222 -6.62 -0.87 2.07
C THR A 222 -7.53 -1.74 2.94
N SER A 223 -8.80 -1.78 2.55
CA SER A 223 -9.81 -2.70 3.10
C SER A 223 -9.87 -4.01 2.32
N HIS A 224 -10.45 -5.02 2.95
CA HIS A 224 -10.77 -6.28 2.29
C HIS A 224 -12.27 -6.61 2.50
N PRO A 225 -13.04 -6.96 1.44
CA PRO A 225 -14.49 -7.18 1.54
C PRO A 225 -14.90 -8.22 2.59
N LYS A 226 -14.07 -9.24 2.84
CA LYS A 226 -14.37 -10.26 3.86
C LYS A 226 -14.35 -9.72 5.30
N ASP A 227 -13.61 -8.64 5.55
CA ASP A 227 -13.37 -8.08 6.89
C ASP A 227 -14.15 -6.78 7.13
N ILE A 228 -14.95 -6.31 6.18
CA ILE A 228 -15.93 -5.24 6.38
C ILE A 228 -17.08 -5.78 7.23
N THR A 229 -17.31 -5.15 8.38
CA THR A 229 -18.41 -5.48 9.29
C THR A 229 -19.50 -4.43 9.24
N ASP A 230 -20.71 -4.82 9.62
CA ASP A 230 -21.84 -3.90 9.75
C ASP A 230 -21.53 -2.79 10.75
N GLU A 231 -20.92 -3.15 11.89
CA GLU A 231 -20.49 -2.22 12.92
C GLU A 231 -19.53 -1.15 12.38
N LEU A 232 -18.59 -1.52 11.49
CA LEU A 232 -17.68 -0.57 10.85
C LEU A 232 -18.41 0.38 9.91
N ILE A 233 -19.39 -0.13 9.13
CA ILE A 233 -20.17 0.71 8.22
C ILE A 233 -21.00 1.72 9.02
N GLU A 234 -21.62 1.30 10.12
CA GLU A 234 -22.39 2.15 11.02
C GLU A 234 -21.50 3.22 11.68
N GLU A 235 -20.30 2.84 12.12
CA GLU A 235 -19.32 3.78 12.67
C GLU A 235 -18.94 4.86 11.66
N ILE A 236 -18.64 4.45 10.40
CA ILE A 236 -18.34 5.43 9.35
C ILE A 236 -19.55 6.32 9.07
N ALA A 237 -20.77 5.77 9.08
CA ALA A 237 -21.99 6.51 8.77
C ALA A 237 -22.29 7.60 9.81
N HIS A 238 -22.19 7.28 11.10
CA HIS A 238 -22.69 8.13 12.18
C HIS A 238 -21.63 8.95 12.91
N ASN A 239 -20.35 8.65 12.71
CA ASN A 239 -19.27 9.40 13.35
C ASN A 239 -18.84 10.57 12.46
N ASP A 240 -19.01 11.80 12.96
CA ASP A 240 -18.70 13.02 12.22
C ASP A 240 -17.20 13.20 11.93
N LYS A 241 -16.32 12.62 12.74
CA LYS A 241 -14.89 12.67 12.48
C LYS A 241 -14.46 11.68 11.38
N MET A 242 -15.28 10.70 11.03
CA MET A 242 -14.97 9.75 9.96
C MET A 242 -15.18 10.37 8.58
N LEU A 243 -14.20 10.23 7.70
CA LEU A 243 -14.34 10.54 6.28
C LEU A 243 -15.29 9.53 5.64
N LYS A 244 -16.24 10.03 4.85
CA LYS A 244 -17.19 9.20 4.09
C LYS A 244 -16.54 8.69 2.79
N GLU A 245 -15.30 8.21 2.90
CA GLU A 245 -14.48 7.67 1.81
C GLU A 245 -14.15 6.21 2.12
N ILE A 246 -14.53 5.29 1.24
CA ILE A 246 -14.27 3.85 1.41
C ILE A 246 -13.59 3.32 0.15
N HIS A 247 -12.37 2.80 0.31
CA HIS A 247 -11.67 2.05 -0.71
C HIS A 247 -11.85 0.56 -0.45
N LEU A 248 -12.64 -0.13 -1.30
CA LEU A 248 -13.01 -1.54 -1.14
C LEU A 248 -12.68 -2.35 -2.41
N PRO A 249 -11.46 -2.91 -2.52
CA PRO A 249 -11.00 -3.63 -3.71
C PRO A 249 -11.83 -4.88 -4.01
N ALA A 250 -12.61 -4.87 -5.09
CA ALA A 250 -13.36 -6.04 -5.57
C ALA A 250 -12.48 -7.05 -6.29
N GLN A 251 -11.48 -6.58 -7.01
CA GLN A 251 -10.52 -7.32 -7.84
C GLN A 251 -11.13 -7.96 -9.09
N SER A 252 -12.29 -8.60 -9.02
CA SER A 252 -13.05 -9.18 -10.13
C SER A 252 -14.55 -9.19 -9.81
N GLY A 253 -15.38 -9.21 -10.83
CA GLY A 253 -16.83 -9.37 -10.74
C GLY A 253 -17.31 -10.83 -10.90
N ASN A 254 -16.40 -11.77 -11.14
CA ASN A 254 -16.75 -13.18 -11.37
C ASN A 254 -16.33 -14.05 -10.19
N ASN A 255 -17.23 -14.94 -9.74
CA ASN A 255 -16.98 -15.81 -8.59
C ASN A 255 -15.88 -16.86 -8.84
N GLY A 256 -15.74 -17.36 -10.09
CA GLY A 256 -14.68 -18.29 -10.46
C GLY A 256 -13.30 -17.64 -10.34
N ILE A 257 -13.15 -16.44 -10.87
CA ILE A 257 -11.92 -15.65 -10.77
C ILE A 257 -11.62 -15.24 -9.33
N LEU A 258 -12.62 -14.79 -8.56
CA LEU A 258 -12.43 -14.49 -7.13
C LEU A 258 -11.92 -15.71 -6.36
N LYS A 259 -12.46 -16.90 -6.62
CA LYS A 259 -11.99 -18.16 -6.02
C LYS A 259 -10.54 -18.47 -6.44
N ALA A 260 -10.22 -18.34 -7.74
CA ALA A 260 -8.86 -18.54 -8.25
C ALA A 260 -7.87 -17.54 -7.67
N MET A 261 -8.29 -16.29 -7.38
CA MET A 261 -7.54 -15.27 -6.67
C MET A 261 -7.41 -15.52 -5.16
N ASN A 262 -7.99 -16.57 -4.61
CA ASN A 262 -8.11 -16.86 -3.17
C ASN A 262 -8.83 -15.73 -2.40
N ARG A 263 -9.90 -15.17 -2.99
CA ARG A 263 -10.77 -14.18 -2.35
C ARG A 263 -11.93 -14.87 -1.65
N SER A 264 -12.05 -14.68 -0.33
CA SER A 264 -13.02 -15.41 0.54
C SER A 264 -14.40 -14.74 0.57
N TYR A 265 -14.85 -14.19 -0.55
CA TYR A 265 -16.19 -13.61 -0.72
C TYR A 265 -16.67 -13.84 -2.15
N THR A 266 -17.97 -13.74 -2.35
CA THR A 266 -18.61 -13.81 -3.66
C THR A 266 -19.02 -12.42 -4.14
N ARG A 267 -19.32 -12.31 -5.44
CA ARG A 267 -19.87 -11.11 -6.05
C ARG A 267 -21.15 -10.64 -5.35
N GLU A 268 -22.04 -11.58 -5.02
CA GLU A 268 -23.33 -11.29 -4.38
C GLU A 268 -23.10 -10.65 -3.00
N LYS A 269 -22.23 -11.26 -2.20
CA LYS A 269 -21.86 -10.70 -0.90
C LYS A 269 -21.20 -9.31 -1.02
N TYR A 270 -20.39 -9.11 -2.03
CA TYR A 270 -19.81 -7.79 -2.31
C TYR A 270 -20.91 -6.76 -2.61
N LEU A 271 -21.87 -7.09 -3.47
CA LEU A 271 -23.00 -6.22 -3.81
C LEU A 271 -23.88 -5.92 -2.58
N ASP A 272 -24.11 -6.88 -1.69
CA ASP A 272 -24.84 -6.67 -0.42
C ASP A 272 -24.13 -5.68 0.49
N ILE A 273 -22.80 -5.79 0.61
CA ILE A 273 -21.97 -4.81 1.36
C ILE A 273 -22.11 -3.41 0.73
N ILE A 274 -21.98 -3.30 -0.59
CA ILE A 274 -22.13 -2.03 -1.30
C ILE A 274 -23.51 -1.41 -1.10
N LYS A 275 -24.56 -2.22 -1.21
CA LYS A 275 -25.95 -1.77 -0.97
C LYS A 275 -26.09 -1.19 0.43
N LYS A 276 -25.55 -1.88 1.45
CA LYS A 276 -25.58 -1.41 2.84
C LYS A 276 -24.81 -0.10 3.00
N ILE A 277 -23.59 -0.02 2.45
CA ILE A 277 -22.79 1.21 2.50
C ILE A 277 -23.54 2.38 1.87
N LYS A 278 -24.09 2.24 0.68
CA LYS A 278 -24.82 3.31 -0.02
C LYS A 278 -26.13 3.70 0.67
N THR A 279 -26.78 2.76 1.34
CA THR A 279 -28.00 3.04 2.12
C THR A 279 -27.71 3.88 3.37
N LEU A 280 -26.63 3.56 4.10
CA LEU A 280 -26.27 4.25 5.34
C LEU A 280 -25.44 5.52 5.08
N ILE A 281 -24.72 5.58 3.97
CA ILE A 281 -23.83 6.68 3.59
C ILE A 281 -24.15 7.12 2.16
N PRO A 282 -25.23 7.85 1.90
CA PRO A 282 -25.70 8.16 0.54
C PRO A 282 -24.67 8.88 -0.34
N ASN A 283 -23.81 9.72 0.26
CA ASN A 283 -22.79 10.50 -0.44
C ASN A 283 -21.37 9.90 -0.28
N VAL A 284 -21.27 8.58 -0.08
CA VAL A 284 -19.98 7.93 0.07
C VAL A 284 -19.11 8.06 -1.18
N VAL A 285 -17.84 8.42 -0.99
CA VAL A 285 -16.84 8.29 -2.05
C VAL A 285 -16.34 6.85 -2.03
N LEU A 286 -16.86 6.04 -2.94
CA LEU A 286 -16.56 4.62 -3.03
C LEU A 286 -15.58 4.35 -4.16
N THR A 287 -14.43 3.77 -3.84
CA THR A 287 -13.41 3.41 -4.82
C THR A 287 -13.05 1.93 -4.74
N SER A 288 -12.54 1.36 -5.83
CA SER A 288 -12.19 -0.06 -5.91
C SER A 288 -11.01 -0.30 -6.83
N ASP A 289 -10.33 -1.43 -6.62
CA ASP A 289 -9.31 -1.97 -7.51
C ASP A 289 -9.87 -3.15 -8.30
N PHE A 290 -9.44 -3.27 -9.55
CA PHE A 290 -9.74 -4.40 -10.44
C PHE A 290 -8.48 -4.88 -11.13
N ILE A 291 -8.34 -6.20 -11.24
CA ILE A 291 -7.29 -6.86 -12.01
C ILE A 291 -7.95 -7.58 -13.17
N VAL A 292 -7.57 -7.23 -14.40
CA VAL A 292 -8.05 -7.86 -15.62
C VAL A 292 -6.96 -8.75 -16.24
N GLY A 293 -7.38 -9.78 -16.99
CA GLY A 293 -6.47 -10.73 -17.60
C GLY A 293 -5.74 -11.61 -16.58
N PHE A 294 -6.42 -11.93 -15.47
CA PHE A 294 -5.96 -12.94 -14.53
C PHE A 294 -5.87 -14.30 -15.25
N PRO A 295 -4.90 -15.20 -14.91
CA PRO A 295 -4.79 -16.51 -15.56
C PRO A 295 -6.14 -17.22 -15.65
N THR A 296 -6.44 -17.75 -16.83
CA THR A 296 -7.69 -18.43 -17.20
C THR A 296 -8.94 -17.56 -17.36
N GLU A 297 -8.88 -16.25 -17.09
CA GLU A 297 -10.06 -15.37 -17.21
C GLU A 297 -10.61 -15.39 -18.64
N THR A 298 -11.86 -15.88 -18.83
CA THR A 298 -12.55 -15.86 -20.12
C THR A 298 -13.13 -14.47 -20.42
N GLU A 299 -13.65 -14.29 -21.61
CA GLU A 299 -14.34 -13.04 -21.97
C GLU A 299 -15.63 -12.87 -21.15
N GLU A 300 -16.40 -13.93 -20.94
CA GLU A 300 -17.61 -13.91 -20.15
C GLU A 300 -17.34 -13.53 -18.70
N GLU A 301 -16.28 -14.06 -18.11
CA GLU A 301 -15.86 -13.73 -16.74
C GLU A 301 -15.38 -12.27 -16.60
N PHE A 302 -14.74 -11.73 -17.65
CA PHE A 302 -14.42 -10.31 -17.72
C PHE A 302 -15.68 -9.45 -17.85
N LEU A 303 -16.68 -9.87 -18.64
CA LEU A 303 -17.95 -9.15 -18.75
C LEU A 303 -18.72 -9.10 -17.43
N ASP A 304 -18.60 -10.11 -16.55
CA ASP A 304 -19.11 -10.04 -15.18
C ASP A 304 -18.47 -8.91 -14.38
N THR A 305 -17.18 -8.65 -14.60
CA THR A 305 -16.48 -7.52 -13.97
C THR A 305 -17.00 -6.18 -14.50
N MET A 306 -17.25 -6.07 -15.81
CA MET A 306 -17.87 -4.89 -16.41
C MET A 306 -19.26 -4.62 -15.82
N ASP A 307 -20.10 -5.66 -15.73
CA ASP A 307 -21.45 -5.57 -15.16
C ASP A 307 -21.42 -5.18 -13.66
N LEU A 308 -20.44 -5.68 -12.90
CA LEU A 308 -20.25 -5.25 -11.51
C LEU A 308 -19.97 -3.74 -11.43
N VAL A 309 -19.07 -3.22 -12.25
CA VAL A 309 -18.71 -1.80 -12.27
C VAL A 309 -19.91 -0.93 -12.68
N GLU A 310 -20.69 -1.37 -13.69
CA GLU A 310 -21.91 -0.68 -14.13
C GLU A 310 -22.98 -0.64 -13.04
N LYS A 311 -23.20 -1.76 -12.32
CA LYS A 311 -24.18 -1.85 -11.21
C LYS A 311 -23.79 -1.03 -9.99
N VAL A 312 -22.49 -1.06 -9.63
CA VAL A 312 -22.02 -0.35 -8.44
C VAL A 312 -21.85 1.14 -8.68
N ARG A 313 -21.47 1.59 -9.88
CA ARG A 313 -21.19 3.01 -10.18
C ARG A 313 -20.24 3.60 -9.14
N PHE A 314 -19.03 3.15 -9.15
CA PHE A 314 -17.97 3.65 -8.24
C PHE A 314 -17.66 5.13 -8.51
N SER A 315 -17.26 5.87 -7.48
CA SER A 315 -16.73 7.23 -7.64
C SER A 315 -15.45 7.24 -8.48
N SER A 316 -14.61 6.21 -8.30
CA SER A 316 -13.47 5.92 -9.17
C SER A 316 -13.03 4.46 -9.02
N ILE A 317 -12.42 3.92 -10.07
CA ILE A 317 -11.78 2.61 -10.03
C ILE A 317 -10.31 2.72 -10.44
N PHE A 318 -9.50 1.79 -9.94
CA PHE A 318 -8.13 1.57 -10.40
C PHE A 318 -8.09 0.21 -11.10
N ALA A 319 -7.96 0.24 -12.42
CA ALA A 319 -7.88 -0.97 -13.24
C ALA A 319 -6.42 -1.31 -13.56
N PHE A 320 -6.04 -2.54 -13.27
CA PHE A 320 -4.69 -3.05 -13.48
C PHE A 320 -4.72 -4.28 -14.38
N ILE A 321 -3.74 -4.37 -15.26
CA ILE A 321 -3.43 -5.60 -15.98
C ILE A 321 -2.79 -6.57 -14.99
N TYR A 322 -3.20 -7.83 -14.99
CA TYR A 322 -2.48 -8.86 -14.24
C TYR A 322 -1.03 -8.95 -14.70
N SER A 323 -0.10 -8.76 -13.79
CA SER A 323 1.34 -8.88 -14.01
C SER A 323 1.90 -9.97 -13.08
N PRO A 324 2.50 -11.04 -13.61
CA PRO A 324 3.07 -12.10 -12.80
C PRO A 324 4.14 -11.57 -11.83
N ARG A 325 4.04 -11.98 -10.56
CA ARG A 325 5.05 -11.66 -9.54
C ARG A 325 5.75 -12.94 -9.14
N GLU A 326 7.06 -12.96 -9.30
CA GLU A 326 7.89 -14.11 -8.93
C GLU A 326 7.59 -14.55 -7.48
N GLY A 327 7.42 -15.86 -7.27
CA GLY A 327 7.10 -16.46 -5.98
C GLY A 327 5.61 -16.53 -5.65
N THR A 328 4.72 -15.85 -6.39
CA THR A 328 3.27 -15.95 -6.18
C THR A 328 2.67 -17.18 -6.86
N VAL A 329 1.53 -17.64 -6.34
CA VAL A 329 0.82 -18.80 -6.88
C VAL A 329 0.33 -18.53 -8.31
N ALA A 330 -0.26 -17.36 -8.56
CA ALA A 330 -0.80 -17.00 -9.86
C ALA A 330 0.26 -16.88 -10.96
N ALA A 331 1.51 -16.59 -10.61
CA ALA A 331 2.61 -16.57 -11.58
C ALA A 331 2.94 -17.95 -12.15
N LYS A 332 2.53 -19.03 -11.46
CA LYS A 332 2.76 -20.43 -11.85
C LYS A 332 1.52 -21.08 -12.44
N MET A 333 0.38 -20.38 -12.50
CA MET A 333 -0.84 -20.91 -13.08
C MET A 333 -0.71 -21.03 -14.61
N ASP A 334 -1.28 -22.07 -15.15
CA ASP A 334 -1.49 -22.21 -16.60
C ASP A 334 -2.55 -21.21 -17.09
N GLY A 335 -2.68 -21.05 -18.42
CA GLY A 335 -3.69 -20.17 -19.00
C GLY A 335 -3.40 -18.68 -18.81
N GLN A 336 -2.13 -18.30 -18.79
CA GLN A 336 -1.73 -16.89 -18.83
C GLN A 336 -2.31 -16.19 -20.06
N ILE A 337 -2.95 -15.06 -19.84
CA ILE A 337 -3.60 -14.27 -20.91
C ILE A 337 -2.55 -13.44 -21.65
N ASP A 338 -2.68 -13.32 -22.96
CA ASP A 338 -1.78 -12.50 -23.77
C ASP A 338 -1.95 -11.00 -23.49
N ASP A 339 -0.90 -10.24 -23.73
CA ASP A 339 -0.88 -8.81 -23.40
C ASP A 339 -1.86 -7.97 -24.23
N LYS A 340 -2.16 -8.38 -25.47
CA LYS A 340 -3.14 -7.69 -26.31
C LYS A 340 -4.54 -7.78 -25.69
N THR A 341 -4.95 -8.97 -25.27
CA THR A 341 -6.22 -9.22 -24.60
C THR A 341 -6.30 -8.46 -23.28
N LYS A 342 -5.23 -8.46 -22.46
CA LYS A 342 -5.17 -7.70 -21.21
C LYS A 342 -5.35 -6.20 -21.44
N HIS A 343 -4.65 -5.64 -22.45
CA HIS A 343 -4.75 -4.23 -22.79
C HIS A 343 -6.13 -3.84 -23.32
N ASP A 344 -6.76 -4.70 -24.12
CA ASP A 344 -8.15 -4.49 -24.57
C ASP A 344 -9.09 -4.42 -23.37
N ARG A 345 -9.03 -5.41 -22.47
CA ARG A 345 -9.89 -5.47 -21.27
C ARG A 345 -9.73 -4.27 -20.36
N VAL A 346 -8.50 -3.86 -20.04
CA VAL A 346 -8.28 -2.69 -19.18
C VAL A 346 -8.81 -1.41 -19.82
N ASN A 347 -8.64 -1.23 -21.13
CA ASN A 347 -9.14 -0.06 -21.84
C ASN A 347 -10.68 -0.02 -21.86
N ARG A 348 -11.32 -1.16 -22.07
CA ARG A 348 -12.80 -1.27 -22.04
C ARG A 348 -13.33 -0.90 -20.64
N LEU A 349 -12.69 -1.41 -19.58
CA LEU A 349 -13.08 -1.12 -18.21
C LEU A 349 -12.91 0.36 -17.85
N LEU A 350 -11.79 0.98 -18.23
CA LEU A 350 -11.55 2.42 -18.03
C LEU A 350 -12.50 3.30 -18.86
N ASN A 351 -12.88 2.86 -20.05
CA ASN A 351 -13.86 3.57 -20.85
C ASN A 351 -15.27 3.51 -20.24
N LEU A 352 -15.65 2.38 -19.66
CA LEU A 352 -16.90 2.24 -18.90
C LEU A 352 -16.92 3.19 -17.69
N GLU A 353 -15.83 3.23 -16.91
CA GLU A 353 -15.70 4.18 -15.80
C GLU A 353 -15.92 5.63 -16.24
N LYS A 354 -15.23 6.06 -17.31
CA LYS A 354 -15.37 7.41 -17.85
C LYS A 354 -16.81 7.72 -18.31
N LYS A 355 -17.50 6.74 -18.90
CA LYS A 355 -18.91 6.86 -19.28
C LYS A 355 -19.78 7.10 -18.05
N ILE A 356 -19.65 6.25 -17.02
CA ILE A 356 -20.41 6.35 -15.77
C ILE A 356 -20.17 7.71 -15.09
N GLN A 357 -18.91 8.14 -14.98
CA GLN A 357 -18.57 9.44 -14.37
C GLN A 357 -19.15 10.63 -15.12
N LYS A 358 -19.32 10.56 -16.46
CA LYS A 358 -19.99 11.61 -17.25
C LYS A 358 -21.50 11.63 -17.00
N GLU A 359 -22.12 10.45 -16.93
CA GLU A 359 -23.55 10.32 -16.63
C GLU A 359 -23.86 10.89 -15.25
N ASP A 360 -23.10 10.47 -14.20
CA ASP A 360 -23.29 10.94 -12.82
C ASP A 360 -23.06 12.46 -12.65
N LYS A 361 -22.22 13.09 -13.50
CA LYS A 361 -22.04 14.55 -13.50
C LYS A 361 -23.21 15.29 -14.16
N ASN A 362 -23.86 14.67 -15.13
CA ASN A 362 -25.01 15.28 -15.83
C ASN A 362 -26.31 15.15 -15.02
N GLU A 363 -26.37 14.23 -14.07
CA GLU A 363 -27.54 14.01 -13.20
C GLU A 363 -27.50 14.86 -11.90
N ARG A 364 -26.36 15.52 -11.61
CA ARG A 364 -26.17 16.46 -10.51
C ARG A 364 -26.37 17.90 -10.95
#